data_2bb1cc465cc545deda16a335a114bc17
#
_entry.id   2bb1cc465cc545deda16a335a114bc17
#
_cell.length_a   1.000
_cell.length_b   1.000
_cell.length_c   1.000
_cell.angle_alpha   90.00
_cell.angle_beta   90.00
_cell.angle_gamma   90.00
#
_symmetry.space_group_name_H-M   'P 1'
#
loop_
_entity.id
_entity.type
_entity.pdbx_description
1 polymer ?
#
loop_
_entity_poly.entity_id
_entity_poly.type
_entity_poly.pdbx_seq_one_letter_code
_entity_poly.pdbx_strand_id
1 'polypeptide(L)'
;MGILKSRVSAEPEKEDARHVLSADNVVAEWIEWKDKEEEKRIAWSVFEYDCSLCTLTSRRGAVDLPELPSHLPCAEPLWDAPSAQAWAALYSHLSSTARGAPTSKILRCLLTSKTLPPNLPAWSKRLCAQSIGRLLWDLKQLDIMSTPEYLKLPSMSAAQRQTKSMLLQGLTTICESMYSPITTAELIHYK
;
A
#
# COMPACT_ATOMS: atom_id res chain seq x y z
N MET A 1 -12.31 -15.30 -15.81
CA MET A 1 -12.02 -14.33 -14.76
C MET A 1 -10.58 -13.90 -14.89
N GLY A 2 -10.30 -12.77 -15.49
CA GLY A 2 -8.94 -12.37 -15.86
C GLY A 2 -8.81 -10.86 -16.07
N ILE A 3 -9.44 -10.04 -15.22
CA ILE A 3 -9.49 -8.58 -15.39
C ILE A 3 -8.31 -7.86 -14.68
N LEU A 4 -7.57 -8.53 -13.78
CA LEU A 4 -6.50 -7.92 -13.01
C LEU A 4 -5.07 -8.28 -13.48
N LYS A 5 -4.91 -8.99 -14.59
CA LYS A 5 -3.58 -9.18 -15.18
C LYS A 5 -3.16 -7.96 -15.98
N SER A 6 -2.96 -6.83 -15.30
CA SER A 6 -2.10 -5.77 -15.81
C SER A 6 -0.67 -6.32 -15.87
N ARG A 7 -0.09 -6.35 -17.06
CA ARG A 7 1.32 -6.66 -17.29
C ARG A 7 2.17 -5.62 -16.57
N VAL A 8 2.52 -5.88 -15.32
CA VAL A 8 3.56 -5.12 -14.63
C VAL A 8 4.89 -5.63 -15.17
N SER A 9 5.34 -5.01 -16.25
CA SER A 9 6.74 -5.10 -16.67
C SER A 9 7.60 -4.48 -15.58
N ALA A 10 8.53 -5.24 -15.02
CA ALA A 10 9.57 -4.74 -14.16
C ALA A 10 10.41 -3.73 -14.97
N GLU A 11 10.24 -2.43 -14.71
CA GLU A 11 11.13 -1.41 -15.23
C GLU A 11 12.29 -1.20 -14.25
N PRO A 12 13.54 -1.13 -14.75
CA PRO A 12 14.69 -0.78 -13.93
C PRO A 12 14.63 0.68 -13.50
N GLU A 13 15.01 0.94 -12.27
CA GLU A 13 15.27 2.28 -11.73
C GLU A 13 16.24 3.02 -12.68
N LYS A 14 15.70 3.95 -13.48
CA LYS A 14 16.52 4.93 -14.18
C LYS A 14 16.58 6.19 -13.37
N GLU A 15 17.81 6.48 -12.94
CA GLU A 15 18.25 7.68 -12.26
C GLU A 15 17.88 8.97 -13.00
N ASP A 16 17.64 9.99 -12.18
CA ASP A 16 17.44 11.40 -12.49
C ASP A 16 18.37 11.94 -13.61
N ALA A 17 17.82 12.03 -14.81
CA ALA A 17 18.32 12.97 -15.81
C ALA A 17 17.34 14.15 -15.84
N ARG A 18 17.80 15.31 -15.35
CA ARG A 18 17.09 16.60 -15.49
C ARG A 18 16.97 16.93 -16.98
N HIS A 19 15.89 16.47 -17.58
CA HIS A 19 15.47 16.94 -18.90
C HIS A 19 14.70 18.26 -18.70
N VAL A 20 15.18 19.32 -19.35
CA VAL A 20 14.39 20.54 -19.56
C VAL A 20 13.26 20.15 -20.51
N LEU A 21 12.10 19.82 -19.94
CA LEU A 21 10.95 19.34 -20.67
C LEU A 21 10.26 20.54 -21.35
N SER A 22 9.98 20.44 -22.64
CA SER A 22 9.01 21.31 -23.33
C SER A 22 7.66 21.21 -22.62
N ALA A 23 6.89 22.31 -22.59
CA ALA A 23 5.58 22.32 -21.95
C ALA A 23 4.63 21.21 -22.44
N ASP A 24 4.72 20.85 -23.72
CA ASP A 24 3.93 19.77 -24.33
C ASP A 24 4.33 18.39 -23.80
N ASN A 25 5.59 18.21 -23.45
CA ASN A 25 6.10 16.96 -22.90
C ASN A 25 5.59 16.73 -21.46
N VAL A 26 5.52 17.81 -20.66
CA VAL A 26 4.98 17.74 -19.26
C VAL A 26 3.51 17.34 -19.26
N VAL A 27 2.71 17.83 -20.22
CA VAL A 27 1.29 17.44 -20.34
C VAL A 27 1.17 15.97 -20.70
N ALA A 28 1.94 15.48 -21.67
CA ALA A 28 1.92 14.08 -22.07
C ALA A 28 2.33 13.15 -20.91
N GLU A 29 3.39 13.49 -20.18
CA GLU A 29 3.86 12.73 -19.01
C GLU A 29 2.82 12.73 -17.88
N TRP A 30 2.16 13.86 -17.64
CA TRP A 30 1.10 13.94 -16.64
C TRP A 30 -0.09 13.05 -16.97
N ILE A 31 -0.53 13.04 -18.24
CA ILE A 31 -1.63 12.18 -18.69
C ILE A 31 -1.26 10.70 -18.52
N GLU A 32 -0.09 10.29 -19.00
CA GLU A 32 0.37 8.90 -18.87
C GLU A 32 0.51 8.48 -17.41
N TRP A 33 1.05 9.38 -16.57
CA TRP A 33 1.15 9.13 -15.13
C TRP A 33 -0.24 8.99 -14.49
N LYS A 34 -1.20 9.86 -14.89
CA LYS A 34 -2.56 9.87 -14.34
C LYS A 34 -3.30 8.59 -14.67
N ASP A 35 -3.20 8.10 -15.89
CA ASP A 35 -3.79 6.83 -16.32
C ASP A 35 -3.23 5.65 -15.49
N LYS A 36 -1.93 5.58 -15.32
CA LYS A 36 -1.29 4.54 -14.49
C LYS A 36 -1.69 4.64 -13.01
N GLU A 37 -1.81 5.84 -12.48
CA GLU A 37 -2.23 6.05 -11.10
C GLU A 37 -3.71 5.71 -10.91
N GLU A 38 -4.57 6.00 -11.90
CA GLU A 38 -5.98 5.63 -11.89
C GLU A 38 -6.16 4.12 -11.83
N GLU A 39 -5.51 3.37 -12.71
CA GLU A 39 -5.53 1.90 -12.69
C GLU A 39 -5.10 1.34 -11.33
N LYS A 40 -4.03 1.90 -10.77
CA LYS A 40 -3.52 1.55 -9.45
C LYS A 40 -4.56 1.82 -8.35
N ARG A 41 -5.19 2.99 -8.38
CA ARG A 41 -6.22 3.40 -7.41
C ARG A 41 -7.44 2.51 -7.50
N ILE A 42 -7.87 2.15 -8.70
CA ILE A 42 -8.98 1.22 -8.91
C ILE A 42 -8.67 -0.14 -8.29
N ALA A 43 -7.51 -0.72 -8.58
CA ALA A 43 -7.12 -2.02 -8.04
C ALA A 43 -7.07 -2.02 -6.49
N TRP A 44 -6.48 -0.99 -5.88
CA TRP A 44 -6.43 -0.86 -4.43
C TRP A 44 -7.80 -0.58 -3.80
N SER A 45 -8.69 0.15 -4.48
CA SER A 45 -10.07 0.38 -4.01
C SER A 45 -10.89 -0.92 -4.03
N VAL A 46 -10.72 -1.74 -5.05
CA VAL A 46 -11.36 -3.08 -5.12
C VAL A 46 -10.88 -3.96 -3.96
N PHE A 47 -9.58 -3.95 -3.66
CA PHE A 47 -9.03 -4.68 -2.53
C PHE A 47 -9.58 -4.16 -1.19
N GLU A 48 -9.65 -2.84 -1.00
CA GLU A 48 -10.20 -2.23 0.22
C GLU A 48 -11.67 -2.63 0.43
N TYR A 49 -12.45 -2.63 -0.65
CA TYR A 49 -13.84 -3.10 -0.63
C TYR A 49 -13.93 -4.59 -0.28
N ASP A 50 -13.10 -5.43 -0.92
CA ASP A 50 -13.03 -6.86 -0.64
C ASP A 50 -12.65 -7.14 0.83
N CYS A 51 -11.71 -6.41 1.41
CA CYS A 51 -11.38 -6.50 2.83
C CYS A 51 -12.56 -6.13 3.73
N SER A 52 -13.35 -5.13 3.35
CA SER A 52 -14.55 -4.73 4.08
C SER A 52 -15.61 -5.83 4.06
N LEU A 53 -15.84 -6.47 2.90
CA LEU A 53 -16.73 -7.62 2.77
C LEU A 53 -16.26 -8.81 3.61
N CYS A 54 -14.95 -9.08 3.66
CA CYS A 54 -14.40 -10.16 4.50
C CYS A 54 -14.71 -9.93 5.97
N THR A 55 -14.60 -8.70 6.43
CA THR A 55 -14.91 -8.34 7.83
C THR A 55 -16.37 -8.56 8.14
N LEU A 56 -17.27 -8.16 7.24
CA LEU A 56 -18.72 -8.30 7.42
C LEU A 56 -19.20 -9.74 7.31
N THR A 57 -18.63 -10.52 6.41
CA THR A 57 -19.12 -11.87 6.10
C THR A 57 -18.35 -12.98 6.80
N SER A 58 -17.23 -12.66 7.45
CA SER A 58 -16.29 -13.62 8.02
C SER A 58 -15.81 -14.66 6.99
N ARG A 59 -15.68 -14.26 5.72
CA ARG A 59 -15.19 -15.11 4.62
C ARG A 59 -13.83 -14.62 4.12
N ARG A 60 -13.09 -15.51 3.46
CA ARG A 60 -11.87 -15.13 2.75
C ARG A 60 -12.22 -14.20 1.60
N GLY A 61 -11.42 -13.18 1.38
CA GLY A 61 -11.57 -12.29 0.25
C GLY A 61 -11.20 -12.93 -1.09
N ALA A 62 -11.70 -12.31 -2.15
CA ALA A 62 -11.53 -12.75 -3.53
C ALA A 62 -10.23 -12.23 -4.16
N VAL A 63 -9.68 -11.12 -3.65
CA VAL A 63 -8.47 -10.50 -4.20
C VAL A 63 -7.25 -11.01 -3.45
N ASP A 64 -6.30 -11.60 -4.17
CA ASP A 64 -5.04 -12.05 -3.61
C ASP A 64 -3.97 -10.94 -3.64
N LEU A 65 -3.15 -10.83 -2.57
CA LEU A 65 -2.12 -9.78 -2.45
C LEU A 65 -1.13 -9.74 -3.62
N PRO A 66 -0.68 -10.87 -4.22
CA PRO A 66 0.21 -10.87 -5.37
C PRO A 66 -0.41 -10.30 -6.66
N GLU A 67 -1.73 -10.16 -6.73
CA GLU A 67 -2.44 -9.61 -7.88
C GLU A 67 -2.52 -8.08 -7.84
N LEU A 68 -2.19 -7.49 -6.70
CA LEU A 68 -2.23 -6.05 -6.50
C LEU A 68 -1.03 -5.35 -7.14
N PRO A 69 -1.17 -4.07 -7.48
CA PRO A 69 -0.05 -3.25 -7.94
C PRO A 69 1.10 -3.26 -6.92
N SER A 70 2.32 -3.33 -7.42
CA SER A 70 3.53 -3.36 -6.57
C SER A 70 3.74 -2.09 -5.75
N HIS A 71 3.12 -0.98 -6.16
CA HIS A 71 3.21 0.32 -5.51
C HIS A 71 1.86 0.75 -4.91
N LEU A 72 1.94 1.41 -3.78
CA LEU A 72 0.80 2.06 -3.13
C LEU A 72 0.37 3.31 -3.92
N PRO A 73 -0.89 3.75 -3.77
CA PRO A 73 -1.35 5.02 -4.35
C PRO A 73 -0.53 6.21 -3.85
N CYS A 74 -0.40 7.22 -4.70
CA CYS A 74 0.23 8.49 -4.32
C CYS A 74 -0.63 9.28 -3.32
N ALA A 75 -0.03 10.33 -2.74
CA ALA A 75 -0.73 11.26 -1.88
C ALA A 75 -1.81 12.05 -2.65
N GLU A 76 -2.94 12.33 -1.99
CA GLU A 76 -4.09 13.02 -2.59
C GLU A 76 -3.73 14.35 -3.26
N PRO A 77 -2.89 15.24 -2.68
CA PRO A 77 -2.53 16.49 -3.34
C PRO A 77 -1.88 16.31 -4.72
N LEU A 78 -1.17 15.21 -4.93
CA LEU A 78 -0.56 14.92 -6.23
C LEU A 78 -1.60 14.41 -7.24
N TRP A 79 -2.53 13.57 -6.79
CA TRP A 79 -3.63 13.08 -7.60
C TRP A 79 -4.59 14.19 -8.04
N ASP A 80 -4.89 15.10 -7.13
CA ASP A 80 -5.83 16.22 -7.32
C ASP A 80 -5.19 17.42 -8.00
N ALA A 81 -3.95 17.32 -8.47
CA ALA A 81 -3.27 18.42 -9.14
C ALA A 81 -4.11 18.94 -10.33
N PRO A 82 -4.45 20.24 -10.37
CA PRO A 82 -5.41 20.78 -11.34
C PRO A 82 -4.81 20.95 -12.75
N SER A 83 -3.50 20.84 -12.90
CA SER A 83 -2.81 21.00 -14.19
C SER A 83 -1.50 20.23 -14.20
N ALA A 84 -0.96 19.97 -15.40
CA ALA A 84 0.34 19.34 -15.59
C ALA A 84 1.48 20.10 -14.90
N GLN A 85 1.43 21.43 -14.90
CA GLN A 85 2.43 22.29 -14.26
C GLN A 85 2.36 22.16 -12.72
N ALA A 86 1.14 22.17 -12.15
CA ALA A 86 0.96 21.96 -10.73
C ALA A 86 1.40 20.56 -10.29
N TRP A 87 1.08 19.54 -11.10
CA TRP A 87 1.55 18.18 -10.89
C TRP A 87 3.07 18.08 -10.90
N ALA A 88 3.74 18.64 -11.91
CA ALA A 88 5.19 18.60 -12.04
C ALA A 88 5.90 19.29 -10.87
N ALA A 89 5.36 20.44 -10.42
CA ALA A 89 5.86 21.15 -9.25
C ALA A 89 5.72 20.29 -7.98
N LEU A 90 4.54 19.72 -7.74
CA LEU A 90 4.30 18.83 -6.59
C LEU A 90 5.17 17.56 -6.67
N TYR A 91 5.24 16.95 -7.85
CA TYR A 91 6.00 15.71 -8.06
C TYR A 91 7.48 15.89 -7.74
N SER A 92 8.08 17.04 -8.07
CA SER A 92 9.48 17.34 -7.77
C SER A 92 9.77 17.56 -6.28
N HIS A 93 8.80 18.08 -5.53
CA HIS A 93 8.96 18.40 -4.10
C HIS A 93 8.54 17.27 -3.14
N LEU A 94 7.66 16.37 -3.59
CA LEU A 94 7.19 15.28 -2.75
C LEU A 94 8.24 14.18 -2.61
N SER A 95 8.28 13.56 -1.43
CA SER A 95 9.09 12.37 -1.17
C SER A 95 8.67 11.20 -2.06
N SER A 96 9.59 10.26 -2.31
CA SER A 96 9.27 9.01 -3.02
C SER A 96 8.12 8.25 -2.36
N THR A 97 8.01 8.32 -1.04
CA THR A 97 6.92 7.71 -0.27
C THR A 97 5.56 8.33 -0.63
N ALA A 98 5.50 9.65 -0.73
CA ALA A 98 4.27 10.36 -1.09
C ALA A 98 3.90 10.21 -2.57
N ARG A 99 4.87 9.93 -3.45
CA ARG A 99 4.65 9.64 -4.87
C ARG A 99 4.15 8.22 -5.16
N GLY A 100 4.11 7.35 -4.15
CA GLY A 100 3.68 5.96 -4.24
C GLY A 100 4.83 4.99 -3.98
N ALA A 101 4.99 4.59 -2.73
CA ALA A 101 6.07 3.68 -2.33
C ALA A 101 5.79 2.23 -2.72
N PRO A 102 6.83 1.41 -2.97
CA PRO A 102 6.66 -0.03 -3.14
C PRO A 102 6.05 -0.67 -1.88
N THR A 103 4.95 -1.38 -2.04
CA THR A 103 4.20 -2.02 -0.94
C THR A 103 5.10 -2.96 -0.14
N SER A 104 5.92 -3.76 -0.82
CA SER A 104 6.86 -4.70 -0.20
C SER A 104 7.90 -4.01 0.68
N LYS A 105 8.37 -2.82 0.28
CA LYS A 105 9.31 -2.01 1.07
C LYS A 105 8.66 -1.51 2.36
N ILE A 106 7.43 -1.00 2.26
CA ILE A 106 6.69 -0.51 3.44
C ILE A 106 6.39 -1.64 4.42
N LEU A 107 5.85 -2.77 3.91
CA LEU A 107 5.56 -3.92 4.75
C LEU A 107 6.84 -4.47 5.40
N ARG A 108 7.96 -4.54 4.67
CA ARG A 108 9.25 -4.95 5.25
C ARG A 108 9.68 -4.02 6.38
N CYS A 109 9.65 -2.69 6.18
CA CYS A 109 10.00 -1.73 7.24
C CYS A 109 9.12 -1.93 8.48
N LEU A 110 7.81 -2.10 8.30
CA LEU A 110 6.88 -2.37 9.40
C LEU A 110 7.22 -3.64 10.18
N LEU A 111 7.50 -4.73 9.46
CA LEU A 111 7.71 -6.05 10.07
C LEU A 111 9.11 -6.21 10.68
N THR A 112 10.13 -5.55 10.13
CA THR A 112 11.51 -5.68 10.62
C THR A 112 11.93 -4.55 11.53
N SER A 113 11.70 -3.31 11.11
CA SER A 113 12.17 -2.10 11.82
C SER A 113 11.10 -1.50 12.75
N LYS A 114 9.86 -1.99 12.67
CA LYS A 114 8.71 -1.50 13.47
C LYS A 114 8.49 0.01 13.31
N THR A 115 8.81 0.53 12.14
CA THR A 115 8.69 1.96 11.84
C THR A 115 7.92 2.15 10.54
N LEU A 116 7.19 3.25 10.48
CA LEU A 116 6.58 3.74 9.25
C LEU A 116 7.46 4.81 8.64
N PRO A 117 7.63 4.81 7.31
CA PRO A 117 8.26 5.94 6.64
C PRO A 117 7.49 7.23 6.94
N PRO A 118 8.20 8.35 7.14
CA PRO A 118 7.55 9.66 7.25
C PRO A 118 6.76 9.97 5.98
N ASN A 119 5.69 10.73 6.11
CA ASN A 119 4.84 11.18 5.01
C ASN A 119 4.17 10.05 4.20
N LEU A 120 3.96 8.87 4.80
CA LEU A 120 3.13 7.84 4.18
C LEU A 120 1.66 8.30 4.19
N PRO A 121 0.99 8.39 3.02
CA PRO A 121 -0.40 8.83 2.93
C PRO A 121 -1.34 8.02 3.82
N ALA A 122 -2.38 8.64 4.34
CA ALA A 122 -3.34 7.99 5.24
C ALA A 122 -4.03 6.78 4.58
N TRP A 123 -4.38 6.90 3.30
CA TRP A 123 -4.93 5.78 2.54
C TRP A 123 -3.92 4.63 2.42
N SER A 124 -2.67 4.92 2.09
CA SER A 124 -1.59 3.92 2.03
C SER A 124 -1.38 3.21 3.39
N LYS A 125 -1.51 3.92 4.52
CA LYS A 125 -1.49 3.31 5.86
C LYS A 125 -2.63 2.31 6.04
N ARG A 126 -3.86 2.68 5.64
CA ARG A 126 -5.02 1.77 5.71
C ARG A 126 -4.81 0.53 4.85
N LEU A 127 -4.35 0.69 3.61
CA LEU A 127 -4.07 -0.42 2.69
C LEU A 127 -3.02 -1.38 3.27
N CYS A 128 -1.96 -0.87 3.89
CA CYS A 128 -0.98 -1.69 4.60
C CYS A 128 -1.60 -2.45 5.78
N ALA A 129 -2.47 -1.80 6.57
CA ALA A 129 -3.18 -2.45 7.66
C ALA A 129 -4.08 -3.58 7.17
N GLN A 130 -4.82 -3.36 6.09
CA GLN A 130 -5.68 -4.37 5.46
C GLN A 130 -4.87 -5.53 4.88
N SER A 131 -3.70 -5.24 4.27
CA SER A 131 -2.79 -6.27 3.78
C SER A 131 -2.27 -7.16 4.92
N ILE A 132 -1.88 -6.55 6.04
CA ILE A 132 -1.49 -7.30 7.24
C ILE A 132 -2.68 -8.11 7.79
N GLY A 133 -3.87 -7.53 7.82
CA GLY A 133 -5.10 -8.22 8.23
C GLY A 133 -5.38 -9.46 7.39
N ARG A 134 -5.17 -9.38 6.07
CA ARG A 134 -5.31 -10.51 5.15
C ARG A 134 -4.31 -11.62 5.48
N LEU A 135 -3.03 -11.28 5.70
CA LEU A 135 -2.00 -12.25 6.07
C LEU A 135 -2.30 -12.91 7.42
N LEU A 136 -2.81 -12.16 8.39
CA LEU A 136 -3.24 -12.71 9.68
C LEU A 136 -4.43 -13.66 9.53
N TRP A 137 -5.37 -13.34 8.64
CA TRP A 137 -6.49 -14.22 8.33
C TRP A 137 -6.00 -15.55 7.75
N ASP A 138 -5.11 -15.53 6.76
CA ASP A 138 -4.58 -16.74 6.15
C ASP A 138 -3.82 -17.60 7.17
N LEU A 139 -3.01 -16.99 8.04
CA LEU A 139 -2.34 -17.70 9.14
C LEU A 139 -3.36 -18.34 10.12
N LYS A 140 -4.45 -17.64 10.44
CA LYS A 140 -5.52 -18.17 11.29
C LYS A 140 -6.21 -19.36 10.64
N GLN A 141 -6.47 -19.35 9.34
CA GLN A 141 -7.06 -20.48 8.63
C GLN A 141 -6.14 -21.70 8.68
N LEU A 142 -4.85 -21.52 8.47
CA LEU A 142 -3.86 -22.60 8.59
C LEU A 142 -3.84 -23.19 10.02
N ASP A 143 -3.95 -22.36 11.04
CA ASP A 143 -4.01 -22.80 12.45
C ASP A 143 -5.26 -23.60 12.74
N ILE A 144 -6.42 -23.17 12.28
CA ILE A 144 -7.69 -23.89 12.41
C ILE A 144 -7.63 -25.25 11.72
N MET A 145 -7.08 -25.32 10.51
CA MET A 145 -6.94 -26.57 9.75
C MET A 145 -5.95 -27.55 10.39
N SER A 146 -5.05 -27.03 11.22
CA SER A 146 -4.08 -27.84 11.97
C SER A 146 -4.66 -28.51 13.21
N THR A 147 -5.92 -28.27 13.55
CA THR A 147 -6.55 -28.91 14.72
C THR A 147 -6.78 -30.40 14.49
N PRO A 148 -6.69 -31.25 15.54
CA PRO A 148 -6.88 -32.69 15.44
C PRO A 148 -8.23 -33.13 14.86
N GLU A 149 -9.23 -32.26 14.97
CA GLU A 149 -10.58 -32.51 14.50
C GLU A 149 -10.72 -32.45 12.98
N TYR A 150 -9.83 -31.70 12.29
CA TYR A 150 -9.87 -31.53 10.83
C TYR A 150 -8.84 -32.39 10.11
N LEU A 151 -7.59 -31.98 10.07
CA LEU A 151 -6.58 -32.61 9.24
C LEU A 151 -5.40 -33.23 10.00
N LYS A 152 -5.37 -33.13 11.33
CA LYS A 152 -4.25 -33.60 12.17
C LYS A 152 -2.88 -33.08 11.69
N LEU A 153 -2.83 -31.91 11.12
CA LEU A 153 -1.59 -31.27 10.73
C LEU A 153 -0.80 -30.85 11.97
N PRO A 154 0.53 -30.74 11.87
CA PRO A 154 1.33 -30.24 12.99
C PRO A 154 0.84 -28.83 13.37
N SER A 155 0.73 -28.57 14.65
CA SER A 155 0.39 -27.25 15.19
C SER A 155 1.34 -26.18 14.63
N MET A 156 0.89 -24.91 14.64
CA MET A 156 1.66 -23.77 14.12
C MET A 156 3.11 -23.80 14.57
N SER A 157 4.02 -23.81 13.61
CA SER A 157 5.46 -23.84 13.86
C SER A 157 5.93 -22.58 14.61
N ALA A 158 7.11 -22.65 15.23
CA ALA A 158 7.73 -21.48 15.89
C ALA A 158 7.87 -20.30 14.92
N ALA A 159 8.23 -20.58 13.66
CA ALA A 159 8.35 -19.55 12.61
C ALA A 159 6.99 -18.89 12.31
N GLN A 160 5.91 -19.66 12.23
CA GLN A 160 4.56 -19.09 12.00
C GLN A 160 4.09 -18.23 13.19
N ARG A 161 4.36 -18.66 14.43
CA ARG A 161 4.07 -17.87 15.63
C ARG A 161 4.86 -16.57 15.63
N GLN A 162 6.13 -16.61 15.25
CA GLN A 162 6.96 -15.41 15.11
C GLN A 162 6.41 -14.47 14.04
N THR A 163 6.05 -14.99 12.85
CA THR A 163 5.43 -14.22 11.77
C THR A 163 4.13 -13.55 12.24
N LYS A 164 3.26 -14.28 12.94
CA LYS A 164 2.03 -13.73 13.53
C LYS A 164 2.32 -12.58 14.48
N SER A 165 3.32 -12.74 15.37
CA SER A 165 3.73 -11.68 16.31
C SER A 165 4.24 -10.44 15.58
N MET A 166 5.04 -10.60 14.53
CA MET A 166 5.54 -9.49 13.72
C MET A 166 4.40 -8.75 13.00
N LEU A 167 3.44 -9.47 12.43
CA LEU A 167 2.28 -8.89 11.77
C LEU A 167 1.41 -8.09 12.74
N LEU A 168 1.12 -8.64 13.92
CA LEU A 168 0.37 -7.94 14.96
C LEU A 168 1.08 -6.67 15.42
N GLN A 169 2.38 -6.72 15.60
CA GLN A 169 3.17 -5.55 15.96
C GLN A 169 3.18 -4.49 14.86
N GLY A 170 3.32 -4.90 13.58
CA GLY A 170 3.20 -3.98 12.45
C GLY A 170 1.84 -3.29 12.40
N LEU A 171 0.75 -4.03 12.68
CA LEU A 171 -0.58 -3.46 12.75
C LEU A 171 -0.72 -2.44 13.88
N THR A 172 -0.19 -2.72 15.06
CA THR A 172 -0.15 -1.78 16.20
C THR A 172 0.58 -0.50 15.82
N THR A 173 1.75 -0.60 15.19
CA THR A 173 2.52 0.57 14.72
C THR A 173 1.71 1.44 13.74
N ILE A 174 0.97 0.84 12.82
CA ILE A 174 0.09 1.59 11.90
C ILE A 174 -1.01 2.30 12.69
N CYS A 175 -1.70 1.58 13.56
CA CYS A 175 -2.79 2.14 14.37
C CYS A 175 -2.29 3.34 15.20
N GLU A 176 -1.19 3.21 15.90
CA GLU A 176 -0.58 4.29 16.67
C GLU A 176 -0.28 5.51 15.79
N SER A 177 0.24 5.29 14.58
CA SER A 177 0.55 6.37 13.63
C SER A 177 -0.69 7.07 13.05
N MET A 178 -1.85 6.42 13.10
CA MET A 178 -3.13 7.01 12.62
C MET A 178 -3.83 7.81 13.71
N TYR A 179 -3.59 7.46 14.98
CA TYR A 179 -4.21 8.10 16.14
C TYR A 179 -3.29 9.08 16.87
N SER A 180 -2.04 9.21 16.45
CA SER A 180 -1.15 10.26 16.98
C SER A 180 -1.77 11.63 16.71
N PRO A 181 -1.93 12.47 17.74
CA PRO A 181 -2.43 13.82 17.53
C PRO A 181 -1.52 14.52 16.54
N ILE A 182 -2.12 15.13 15.51
CA ILE A 182 -1.41 15.94 14.51
C ILE A 182 -0.65 16.99 15.29
N THR A 183 0.66 16.88 15.30
CA THR A 183 1.51 17.88 15.97
C THR A 183 1.30 19.19 15.24
N THR A 184 1.10 20.29 15.97
CA THR A 184 0.84 21.65 15.46
C THR A 184 1.83 22.13 14.39
N ALA A 185 2.99 21.46 14.27
CA ALA A 185 3.99 21.69 13.24
C ALA A 185 3.53 21.26 11.82
N GLU A 186 2.64 20.27 11.69
CA GLU A 186 2.12 19.81 10.39
C GLU A 186 1.04 20.74 9.85
N LEU A 187 0.34 21.50 10.71
CA LEU A 187 -0.67 22.48 10.33
C LEU A 187 -0.09 23.77 9.70
N ILE A 188 1.20 24.03 9.88
CA ILE A 188 1.85 25.25 9.38
C ILE A 188 2.22 25.16 7.90
N HIS A 189 2.33 23.95 7.34
CA HIS A 189 2.67 23.73 5.93
C HIS A 189 1.48 23.76 4.95
N TYR A 190 0.26 23.98 5.44
CA TYR A 190 -0.96 24.03 4.62
C TYR A 190 -1.62 25.41 4.56
N LYS A 191 -0.87 26.48 4.88
CA LYS A 191 -1.33 27.86 4.65
C LYS A 191 -0.62 28.54 3.51
#